data_9f400be5814400dbc218cca5f5e3b88a
#
_entry.id   9f400be5814400dbc218cca5f5e3b88a
#
_cell.length_a   1.000
_cell.length_b   1.000
_cell.length_c   1.000
_cell.angle_alpha   90.00
_cell.angle_beta   90.00
_cell.angle_gamma   90.00
#
_symmetry.space_group_name_H-M   'P 1'
#
loop_
_entity.id
_entity.type
_entity.pdbx_description
1 polymer ?
#
loop_
_entity_poly.entity_id
_entity_poly.type
_entity_poly.pdbx_seq_one_letter_code
_entity_poly.pdbx_strand_id
1 'polypeptide(L)'
;GGNCGSQSSALVIRGLAVGEIEFQDLFKVIWKEVRVAVCISLILATVNGIRIMIMGQGDALMALTIGLTMACTVIIAKVVGCTLPLVAKKVGLDPAIMATPLISTLVDISTISVYFAIVSYVFGLN
;
A
#
# COMPACT_ATOMS: atom_id res chain seq x y z
N GLY A 1 3.48 1.91 4.84
CA GLY A 1 3.04 0.98 3.79
C GLY A 1 2.84 -0.42 4.32
N GLY A 2 3.81 -0.95 5.03
CA GLY A 2 3.74 -2.30 5.59
C GLY A 2 2.52 -2.54 6.47
N ASN A 3 2.16 -1.56 7.30
CA ASN A 3 0.98 -1.66 8.15
C ASN A 3 -0.31 -1.75 7.32
N CYS A 4 -0.44 -0.95 6.28
CA CYS A 4 -1.60 -0.99 5.39
C CYS A 4 -1.71 -2.33 4.67
N GLY A 5 -0.59 -2.86 4.18
CA GLY A 5 -0.55 -4.17 3.54
C GLY A 5 -0.93 -5.30 4.49
N SER A 6 -0.41 -5.27 5.70
CA SER A 6 -0.71 -6.27 6.73
C SER A 6 -2.18 -6.25 7.13
N GLN A 7 -2.78 -5.07 7.25
CA GLN A 7 -4.21 -4.94 7.56
C GLN A 7 -5.07 -5.53 6.44
N SER A 8 -4.77 -5.21 5.20
CA SER A 8 -5.50 -5.76 4.05
C SER A 8 -5.33 -7.28 3.96
N SER A 9 -4.12 -7.77 4.16
CA SER A 9 -3.84 -9.20 4.17
C SER A 9 -4.64 -9.92 5.26
N ALA A 10 -4.66 -9.38 6.48
CA ALA A 10 -5.40 -9.97 7.59
C ALA A 10 -6.90 -10.05 7.31
N LEU A 11 -7.47 -8.99 6.75
CA LEU A 11 -8.90 -8.98 6.40
C LEU A 11 -9.22 -10.02 5.33
N VAL A 12 -8.38 -10.15 4.31
CA VAL A 12 -8.59 -11.13 3.23
C VAL A 12 -8.40 -12.55 3.76
N ILE A 13 -7.36 -12.80 4.56
CA ILE A 13 -7.13 -14.13 5.15
C ILE A 13 -8.33 -14.55 5.99
N ARG A 14 -8.86 -13.64 6.80
CA ARG A 14 -10.06 -13.89 7.60
C ARG A 14 -11.27 -14.19 6.72
N GLY A 15 -11.50 -13.38 5.69
CA GLY A 15 -12.60 -13.57 4.75
C GLY A 15 -12.53 -14.91 4.03
N LEU A 16 -11.34 -15.33 3.63
CA LEU A 16 -11.12 -16.64 3.02
C LEU A 16 -11.40 -17.78 4.01
N ALA A 17 -10.97 -17.63 5.26
CA ALA A 17 -11.14 -18.65 6.29
C ALA A 17 -12.60 -18.90 6.62
N VAL A 18 -13.44 -17.84 6.65
CA VAL A 18 -14.87 -17.97 6.94
C VAL A 18 -15.75 -18.15 5.70
N GLY A 19 -15.14 -18.23 4.53
CA GLY A 19 -15.87 -18.44 3.27
C GLY A 19 -16.60 -17.22 2.71
N GLU A 20 -16.34 -16.03 3.25
CA GLU A 20 -16.95 -14.79 2.76
C GLU A 20 -16.28 -14.26 1.48
N ILE A 21 -15.01 -14.59 1.28
CA ILE A 21 -14.21 -14.15 0.13
C ILE A 21 -13.69 -15.38 -0.60
N GLU A 22 -13.78 -15.35 -1.94
CA GLU A 22 -13.23 -16.37 -2.83
C GLU A 22 -12.32 -15.70 -3.84
N PHE A 23 -11.50 -16.49 -4.55
CA PHE A 23 -10.64 -15.95 -5.60
C PHE A 23 -11.42 -15.18 -6.67
N GLN A 24 -12.66 -15.59 -6.94
CA GLN A 24 -13.54 -14.91 -7.90
C GLN A 24 -13.84 -13.48 -7.50
N ASP A 25 -13.69 -13.13 -6.21
CA ASP A 25 -13.94 -11.80 -5.69
C ASP A 25 -12.71 -10.88 -5.78
N LEU A 26 -11.63 -11.35 -6.41
CA LEU A 26 -10.35 -10.64 -6.47
C LEU A 26 -10.51 -9.17 -6.91
N PHE A 27 -11.20 -8.94 -8.04
CA PHE A 27 -11.37 -7.59 -8.57
C PHE A 27 -12.23 -6.72 -7.66
N LYS A 28 -13.26 -7.29 -7.04
CA LYS A 28 -14.10 -6.57 -6.08
C LYS A 28 -13.30 -6.15 -4.85
N VAL A 29 -12.48 -7.06 -4.32
CA VAL A 29 -11.65 -6.79 -3.16
C VAL A 29 -10.60 -5.74 -3.48
N ILE A 30 -9.91 -5.86 -4.62
CA ILE A 30 -8.91 -4.88 -5.05
C ILE A 30 -9.55 -3.51 -5.22
N TRP A 31 -10.70 -3.41 -5.87
CA TRP A 31 -11.39 -2.15 -6.09
C TRP A 31 -11.76 -1.46 -4.77
N LYS A 32 -12.30 -2.23 -3.83
CA LYS A 32 -12.62 -1.71 -2.49
C LYS A 32 -11.38 -1.21 -1.78
N GLU A 33 -10.30 -2.00 -1.80
CA GLU A 33 -9.05 -1.64 -1.13
C GLU A 33 -8.39 -0.42 -1.76
N VAL A 34 -8.44 -0.28 -3.08
CA VAL A 34 -7.93 0.91 -3.78
C VAL A 34 -8.70 2.15 -3.37
N ARG A 35 -10.02 2.08 -3.26
CA ARG A 35 -10.83 3.22 -2.80
C ARG A 35 -10.47 3.62 -1.37
N VAL A 36 -10.32 2.65 -0.49
CA VAL A 36 -9.87 2.91 0.89
C VAL A 36 -8.47 3.51 0.90
N ALA A 37 -7.58 2.98 0.07
CA ALA A 37 -6.20 3.47 -0.04
C ALA A 37 -6.16 4.93 -0.49
N VAL A 38 -6.98 5.31 -1.46
CA VAL A 38 -7.05 6.71 -1.91
C VAL A 38 -7.48 7.63 -0.77
N CYS A 39 -8.50 7.25 -0.01
CA CYS A 39 -8.95 8.03 1.14
C CYS A 39 -7.85 8.16 2.21
N ILE A 40 -7.20 7.06 2.55
CA ILE A 40 -6.12 7.06 3.55
C ILE A 40 -4.94 7.92 3.05
N SER A 41 -4.56 7.77 1.79
CA SER A 41 -3.42 8.51 1.24
C SER A 41 -3.68 10.01 1.19
N LEU A 42 -4.91 10.43 0.88
CA LEU A 42 -5.26 11.85 0.91
C LEU A 42 -5.12 12.42 2.33
N ILE A 43 -5.59 11.70 3.34
CA ILE A 43 -5.48 12.10 4.73
C ILE A 43 -4.01 12.19 5.15
N LEU A 44 -3.24 11.14 4.88
CA LEU A 44 -1.83 11.08 5.28
C LEU A 44 -0.99 12.13 4.55
N ALA A 45 -1.22 12.31 3.26
CA ALA A 45 -0.49 13.31 2.47
C ALA A 45 -0.79 14.73 2.97
N THR A 46 -2.05 15.02 3.30
CA THR A 46 -2.46 16.32 3.83
C THR A 46 -1.80 16.59 5.18
N VAL A 47 -1.87 15.63 6.10
CA VAL A 47 -1.28 15.77 7.44
C VAL A 47 0.23 15.95 7.34
N ASN A 48 0.88 15.15 6.50
CA ASN A 48 2.33 15.24 6.34
C ASN A 48 2.76 16.54 5.65
N GLY A 49 2.01 16.99 4.67
CA GLY A 49 2.25 18.26 4.00
C GLY A 49 2.16 19.44 4.97
N ILE A 50 1.11 19.47 5.80
CA ILE A 50 0.94 20.48 6.84
C ILE A 50 2.12 20.44 7.82
N ARG A 51 2.53 19.26 8.24
CA ARG A 51 3.67 19.10 9.15
C ARG A 51 4.95 19.69 8.55
N ILE A 52 5.25 19.39 7.30
CA ILE A 52 6.45 19.88 6.62
C ILE A 52 6.41 21.41 6.52
N MET A 53 5.27 21.97 6.17
CA MET A 53 5.13 23.43 6.04
C MET A 53 5.28 24.13 7.39
N ILE A 54 4.68 23.59 8.45
CA ILE A 54 4.74 24.18 9.80
C ILE A 54 6.17 24.10 10.36
N MET A 55 6.84 22.97 10.17
CA MET A 55 8.18 22.76 10.73
C MET A 55 9.29 23.38 9.88
N GLY A 56 8.96 23.92 8.71
CA GLY A 56 9.94 24.54 7.82
C GLY A 56 10.99 23.56 7.31
N GLN A 57 10.67 22.28 7.24
CA GLN A 57 11.60 21.22 6.87
C GLN A 57 11.76 21.03 5.36
N GLY A 58 11.06 21.81 4.56
CA GLY A 58 11.14 21.70 3.12
C GLY A 58 10.21 22.68 2.42
N ASP A 59 10.23 22.64 1.09
CA ASP A 59 9.39 23.47 0.24
C ASP A 59 8.15 22.70 -0.25
N ALA A 60 7.32 23.36 -1.05
CA ALA A 60 6.12 22.75 -1.62
C ALA A 60 6.44 21.57 -2.52
N LEU A 61 7.56 21.60 -3.25
CA LEU A 61 7.97 20.50 -4.13
C LEU A 61 8.31 19.25 -3.34
N MET A 62 9.02 19.41 -2.22
CA MET A 62 9.33 18.30 -1.32
C MET A 62 8.07 17.71 -0.71
N ALA A 63 7.15 18.56 -0.24
CA ALA A 63 5.88 18.11 0.30
C ALA A 63 5.06 17.32 -0.72
N LEU A 64 5.03 17.78 -1.98
CA LEU A 64 4.35 17.09 -3.06
C LEU A 64 4.99 15.72 -3.34
N THR A 65 6.32 15.65 -3.39
CA THR A 65 7.05 14.41 -3.62
C THR A 65 6.74 13.37 -2.54
N ILE A 66 6.79 13.76 -1.29
CA ILE A 66 6.51 12.87 -0.16
C ILE A 66 5.04 12.44 -0.20
N GLY A 67 4.12 13.36 -0.49
CA GLY A 67 2.69 13.05 -0.62
C GLY A 67 2.40 12.04 -1.71
N LEU A 68 3.00 12.21 -2.89
CA LEU A 68 2.86 11.24 -4.00
C LEU A 68 3.42 9.88 -3.62
N THR A 69 4.58 9.84 -2.98
CA THR A 69 5.20 8.59 -2.52
C THR A 69 4.30 7.88 -1.52
N MET A 70 3.74 8.59 -0.56
CA MET A 70 2.82 8.02 0.42
C MET A 70 1.57 7.45 -0.26
N ALA A 71 0.98 8.19 -1.20
CA ALA A 71 -0.20 7.72 -1.93
C ALA A 71 0.11 6.44 -2.70
N CYS A 72 1.18 6.41 -3.47
CA CYS A 72 1.59 5.22 -4.22
C CYS A 72 1.88 4.05 -3.29
N THR A 73 2.56 4.29 -2.17
CA THR A 73 2.90 3.27 -1.19
C THR A 73 1.65 2.64 -0.59
N VAL A 74 0.68 3.44 -0.19
CA VAL A 74 -0.56 2.93 0.43
C VAL A 74 -1.34 2.10 -0.59
N ILE A 75 -1.47 2.58 -1.83
CA ILE A 75 -2.18 1.86 -2.88
C ILE A 75 -1.49 0.52 -3.18
N ILE A 76 -0.18 0.51 -3.37
CA ILE A 76 0.59 -0.71 -3.61
C ILE A 76 0.44 -1.66 -2.43
N ALA A 77 0.57 -1.17 -1.21
CA ALA A 77 0.46 -1.98 0.00
C ALA A 77 -0.90 -2.67 0.09
N LYS A 78 -1.97 -1.94 -0.18
CA LYS A 78 -3.33 -2.48 -0.16
C LYS A 78 -3.54 -3.53 -1.24
N VAL A 79 -3.10 -3.25 -2.47
CA VAL A 79 -3.24 -4.19 -3.59
C VAL A 79 -2.44 -5.46 -3.33
N VAL A 80 -1.17 -5.34 -2.94
CA VAL A 80 -0.33 -6.50 -2.62
C VAL A 80 -0.91 -7.28 -1.45
N GLY A 81 -1.32 -6.57 -0.40
CA GLY A 81 -1.85 -7.20 0.82
C GLY A 81 -3.11 -8.02 0.58
N CYS A 82 -3.98 -7.60 -0.32
CA CYS A 82 -5.20 -8.36 -0.62
C CYS A 82 -5.01 -9.40 -1.73
N THR A 83 -4.10 -9.15 -2.67
CA THR A 83 -3.88 -10.06 -3.81
C THR A 83 -3.12 -11.31 -3.41
N LEU A 84 -2.05 -11.17 -2.61
CA LEU A 84 -1.18 -12.31 -2.29
C LEU A 84 -1.90 -13.45 -1.57
N PRO A 85 -2.73 -13.21 -0.53
CA PRO A 85 -3.47 -14.30 0.11
C PRO A 85 -4.43 -15.01 -0.85
N LEU A 86 -5.10 -14.27 -1.74
CA LEU A 86 -6.03 -14.84 -2.71
C LEU A 86 -5.30 -15.73 -3.72
N VAL A 87 -4.14 -15.26 -4.22
CA VAL A 87 -3.32 -16.06 -5.13
C VAL A 87 -2.75 -17.28 -4.42
N ALA A 88 -2.32 -17.15 -3.16
CA ALA A 88 -1.82 -18.28 -2.39
C ALA A 88 -2.87 -19.37 -2.27
N LYS A 89 -4.11 -19.01 -1.96
CA LYS A 89 -5.20 -19.97 -1.88
C LYS A 89 -5.48 -20.61 -3.23
N LYS A 90 -5.44 -19.85 -4.32
CA LYS A 90 -5.67 -20.35 -5.68
C LYS A 90 -4.66 -21.41 -6.08
N VAL A 91 -3.38 -21.25 -5.71
CA VAL A 91 -2.33 -22.22 -6.06
C VAL A 91 -2.17 -23.34 -5.03
N GLY A 92 -3.06 -23.42 -4.05
CA GLY A 92 -3.07 -24.49 -3.06
C GLY A 92 -2.18 -24.26 -1.84
N LEU A 93 -1.66 -23.05 -1.66
CA LEU A 93 -0.89 -22.68 -0.48
C LEU A 93 -1.82 -22.14 0.60
N ASP A 94 -1.38 -22.25 1.86
CA ASP A 94 -2.10 -21.65 2.98
C ASP A 94 -2.00 -20.13 2.90
N PRO A 95 -3.13 -19.39 2.83
CA PRO A 95 -3.08 -17.94 2.80
C PRO A 95 -2.34 -17.30 3.99
N ALA A 96 -2.28 -17.98 5.12
CA ALA A 96 -1.57 -17.50 6.30
C ALA A 96 -0.05 -17.37 6.09
N ILE A 97 0.51 -18.02 5.06
CA ILE A 97 1.92 -17.83 4.67
C ILE A 97 2.17 -16.37 4.27
N MET A 98 1.16 -15.71 3.71
CA MET A 98 1.21 -14.31 3.31
C MET A 98 0.95 -13.39 4.51
N ALA A 99 1.47 -13.78 5.67
CA ALA A 99 1.35 -12.99 6.88
C ALA A 99 2.35 -11.82 6.89
N THR A 100 2.27 -11.03 7.93
CA THR A 100 2.92 -9.73 8.06
C THR A 100 4.38 -9.65 7.58
N PRO A 101 5.30 -10.59 7.91
CA PRO A 101 6.70 -10.42 7.51
C PRO A 101 6.90 -10.39 6.00
N LEU A 102 6.24 -11.29 5.27
CA LEU A 102 6.36 -11.33 3.81
C LEU A 102 5.75 -10.09 3.16
N ILE A 103 4.55 -9.72 3.59
CA ILE A 103 3.87 -8.53 3.08
C ILE A 103 4.70 -7.28 3.34
N SER A 104 5.18 -7.11 4.56
CA SER A 104 5.99 -5.93 4.91
C SER A 104 7.25 -5.84 4.06
N THR A 105 7.95 -6.94 3.86
CA THR A 105 9.17 -6.97 3.04
C THR A 105 8.88 -6.58 1.59
N LEU A 106 7.84 -7.15 0.99
CA LEU A 106 7.48 -6.84 -0.40
C LEU A 106 7.03 -5.40 -0.56
N VAL A 107 6.25 -4.89 0.39
CA VAL A 107 5.80 -3.49 0.38
C VAL A 107 6.99 -2.54 0.57
N ASP A 108 7.93 -2.87 1.44
CA ASP A 108 9.11 -2.03 1.67
C ASP A 108 9.98 -1.93 0.42
N ILE A 109 10.22 -3.04 -0.27
CA ILE A 109 10.96 -3.05 -1.53
C ILE A 109 10.24 -2.19 -2.57
N SER A 110 8.94 -2.35 -2.71
CA SER A 110 8.12 -1.58 -3.65
C SER A 110 8.14 -0.09 -3.30
N THR A 111 8.02 0.25 -2.03
CA THR A 111 8.03 1.64 -1.54
C THR A 111 9.34 2.34 -1.85
N ILE A 112 10.46 1.69 -1.56
CA ILE A 112 11.78 2.25 -1.83
C ILE A 112 11.96 2.48 -3.33
N SER A 113 11.57 1.52 -4.15
CA SER A 113 11.66 1.63 -5.61
C SER A 113 10.82 2.79 -6.14
N VAL A 114 9.58 2.92 -5.67
CA VAL A 114 8.68 4.01 -6.06
C VAL A 114 9.22 5.36 -5.61
N TYR A 115 9.73 5.44 -4.38
CA TYR A 115 10.31 6.67 -3.84
C TYR A 115 11.46 7.17 -4.72
N PHE A 116 12.41 6.30 -5.05
CA PHE A 116 13.53 6.69 -5.90
C PHE A 116 13.08 7.07 -7.31
N ALA A 117 12.09 6.39 -7.86
CA ALA A 117 11.55 6.73 -9.17
C ALA A 117 10.91 8.13 -9.15
N ILE A 118 10.10 8.44 -8.15
CA ILE A 118 9.43 9.74 -8.01
C ILE A 118 10.46 10.86 -7.79
N VAL A 119 11.41 10.64 -6.90
CA VAL A 119 12.46 11.64 -6.60
C VAL A 119 13.30 11.91 -7.85
N SER A 120 13.69 10.88 -8.58
CA SER A 120 14.46 11.05 -9.81
C SER A 120 13.69 11.84 -10.86
N TYR A 121 12.40 11.57 -10.98
CA TYR A 121 11.54 12.28 -11.94
C TYR A 121 11.32 13.74 -11.54
N VAL A 122 10.94 13.96 -10.27
CA VAL A 122 10.56 15.31 -9.78
C VAL A 122 11.76 16.23 -9.73
N PHE A 123 12.92 15.75 -9.28
CA PHE A 123 14.12 16.56 -9.11
C PHE A 123 15.11 16.43 -10.29
N GLY A 124 14.76 15.64 -11.30
CA GLY A 124 15.61 15.46 -12.48
C GLY A 124 16.92 14.73 -12.20
N LEU A 125 16.94 13.87 -11.21
CA LEU A 125 18.12 13.08 -10.82
C LEU A 125 18.16 11.78 -11.65
N ASN A 126 18.89 11.78 -12.74
CA ASN A 126 19.05 10.58 -13.57
C ASN A 126 20.48 10.07 -13.55
#